data_b5984cde67d96f50455b145ff521711d
#
_entry.id   b5984cde67d96f50455b145ff521711d
#
_cell.length_a   1.000
_cell.length_b   1.000
_cell.length_c   1.000
_cell.angle_alpha   90.00
_cell.angle_beta   90.00
_cell.angle_gamma   90.00
#
_symmetry.space_group_name_H-M   'P 1'
#
loop_
_entity.id
_entity.type
_entity.pdbx_description
1 polymer ?
#
loop_
_entity_poly.entity_id
_entity_poly.type
_entity_poly.pdbx_seq_one_letter_code
_entity_poly.pdbx_strand_id
1 'polypeptide(L)'
;MNPDIAYRIGRAYAEYLNPGQVIVGRDVRLQSASLAAAVSDGLLDGGAGVLDIGLCGTEEIYFQTFHRGSGGGIMVTASHNPMDYNGMKLVRQDSRPISGDTGLYEIRALAEQNIFQEKPVRGVLAKDDNKQEYIQHLLSYIDINALQSLKVVANAGNGCAGPVMDLLTRHLPINLVRIHFEPDGSFPHGIPNPLLPENRNVTSEAVIRHQADIGIAWDGDFDRCFFFDEKGRFIEGYYLVGLMAEVLLEKTPGAGIIHDPRLTWNTIDLVTQKGGVPIQSKTGHAFIKERMRCENAIYGGEMSAHHYFRDFAYCDSGMIPWLLIVERLSKTGQPLSVMVDERMRAFPCSGEINFVVDNTGAILNRIRNYFAADHPDIDETDGLSFTFPAWRFNLRSSNTEPLLRLNVETRADEVYLRDRVSEIKKVIEGNF
;
A
#
# COMPACT_ATOMS: atom_id res chain seq x y z
N MET A 1 -19.23 -4.63 10.68
CA MET A 1 -19.09 -3.67 11.82
C MET A 1 -20.37 -2.87 11.98
N ASN A 2 -20.74 -2.41 13.19
CA ASN A 2 -21.90 -1.55 13.43
C ASN A 2 -21.53 -0.39 14.37
N PRO A 3 -22.39 0.64 14.56
CA PRO A 3 -22.07 1.80 15.39
C PRO A 3 -21.76 1.47 16.86
N ASP A 4 -22.42 0.49 17.48
CA ASP A 4 -22.12 0.08 18.86
C ASP A 4 -20.69 -0.47 18.99
N ILE A 5 -20.26 -1.34 18.07
CA ILE A 5 -18.88 -1.84 18.04
C ILE A 5 -17.89 -0.69 17.81
N ALA A 6 -18.19 0.23 16.89
CA ALA A 6 -17.35 1.39 16.61
C ALA A 6 -17.17 2.29 17.86
N TYR A 7 -18.26 2.55 18.59
CA TYR A 7 -18.22 3.29 19.85
C TYR A 7 -17.31 2.59 20.88
N ARG A 8 -17.48 1.27 21.06
CA ARG A 8 -16.65 0.48 21.99
C ARG A 8 -15.17 0.50 21.61
N ILE A 9 -14.85 0.45 20.31
CA ILE A 9 -13.48 0.59 19.85
C ILE A 9 -12.92 1.98 20.21
N GLY A 10 -13.69 3.04 20.03
CA GLY A 10 -13.30 4.39 20.44
C GLY A 10 -13.02 4.51 21.94
N ARG A 11 -13.90 3.93 22.79
CA ARG A 11 -13.69 3.86 24.24
C ARG A 11 -12.43 3.07 24.60
N ALA A 12 -12.26 1.87 24.00
CA ALA A 12 -11.12 1.02 24.25
C ALA A 12 -9.79 1.67 23.81
N TYR A 13 -9.79 2.32 22.66
CA TYR A 13 -8.64 3.07 22.16
C TYR A 13 -8.24 4.20 23.11
N ALA A 14 -9.23 5.01 23.55
CA ALA A 14 -9.01 6.09 24.50
C ALA A 14 -8.49 5.59 25.85
N GLU A 15 -9.00 4.47 26.36
CA GLU A 15 -8.56 3.87 27.61
C GLU A 15 -7.16 3.27 27.52
N TYR A 16 -6.86 2.57 26.43
CA TYR A 16 -5.57 1.91 26.23
C TYR A 16 -4.41 2.89 26.01
N LEU A 17 -4.62 3.92 25.16
CA LEU A 17 -3.56 4.86 24.80
C LEU A 17 -3.57 6.15 25.63
N ASN A 18 -4.70 6.50 26.24
CA ASN A 18 -4.92 7.77 26.94
C ASN A 18 -4.44 8.99 26.13
N PRO A 19 -4.86 9.15 24.86
CA PRO A 19 -4.39 10.21 23.98
C PRO A 19 -5.05 11.55 24.34
N GLY A 20 -4.30 12.66 24.18
CA GLY A 20 -4.89 13.99 24.34
C GLY A 20 -5.88 14.33 23.23
N GLN A 21 -5.50 14.06 21.99
CA GLN A 21 -6.31 14.25 20.77
C GLN A 21 -6.11 13.09 19.79
N VAL A 22 -7.16 12.73 19.07
CA VAL A 22 -7.15 11.69 18.01
C VAL A 22 -7.70 12.28 16.72
N ILE A 23 -6.99 12.04 15.61
CA ILE A 23 -7.48 12.35 14.26
C ILE A 23 -8.46 11.26 13.84
N VAL A 24 -9.64 11.63 13.35
CA VAL A 24 -10.63 10.68 12.82
C VAL A 24 -11.01 11.12 11.41
N GLY A 25 -11.05 10.17 10.50
CA GLY A 25 -11.54 10.39 9.14
C GLY A 25 -12.14 9.12 8.56
N ARG A 26 -12.73 9.24 7.40
CA ARG A 26 -13.48 8.15 6.78
C ARG A 26 -13.37 8.12 5.26
N ASP A 27 -13.52 6.93 4.70
CA ASP A 27 -13.69 6.73 3.26
C ASP A 27 -15.13 7.01 2.78
N VAL A 28 -15.37 6.75 1.48
CA VAL A 28 -16.64 6.99 0.79
C VAL A 28 -17.75 6.01 1.16
N ARG A 29 -17.45 4.87 1.80
CA ARG A 29 -18.41 3.79 2.03
C ARG A 29 -19.64 4.27 2.76
N LEU A 30 -20.80 3.74 2.40
CA LEU A 30 -22.11 4.20 2.88
C LEU A 30 -22.24 4.21 4.40
N GLN A 31 -21.60 3.27 5.09
CA GLN A 31 -21.62 3.17 6.55
C GLN A 31 -20.52 3.98 7.25
N SER A 32 -19.49 4.44 6.50
CA SER A 32 -18.30 5.05 7.12
C SER A 32 -18.62 6.31 7.91
N ALA A 33 -19.58 7.13 7.48
CA ALA A 33 -19.98 8.33 8.22
C ALA A 33 -20.58 8.00 9.61
N SER A 34 -21.46 7.01 9.69
CA SER A 34 -22.07 6.60 10.95
C SER A 34 -21.07 5.91 11.89
N LEU A 35 -20.15 5.14 11.35
CA LEU A 35 -19.08 4.50 12.12
C LEU A 35 -18.05 5.51 12.64
N ALA A 36 -17.69 6.51 11.82
CA ALA A 36 -16.79 7.59 12.23
C ALA A 36 -17.41 8.46 13.36
N ALA A 37 -18.70 8.75 13.26
CA ALA A 37 -19.41 9.44 14.34
C ALA A 37 -19.41 8.61 15.65
N ALA A 38 -19.71 7.32 15.56
CA ALA A 38 -19.76 6.45 16.72
C ALA A 38 -18.39 6.25 17.39
N VAL A 39 -17.31 6.03 16.60
CA VAL A 39 -15.96 5.93 17.18
C VAL A 39 -15.51 7.24 17.80
N SER A 40 -15.88 8.38 17.19
CA SER A 40 -15.62 9.71 17.77
C SER A 40 -16.33 9.89 19.11
N ASP A 41 -17.60 9.52 19.21
CA ASP A 41 -18.34 9.58 20.48
C ASP A 41 -17.67 8.72 21.57
N GLY A 42 -17.22 7.50 21.19
CA GLY A 42 -16.46 6.64 22.10
C GLY A 42 -15.17 7.28 22.60
N LEU A 43 -14.41 7.92 21.72
CA LEU A 43 -13.19 8.66 22.07
C LEU A 43 -13.48 9.83 23.02
N LEU A 44 -14.50 10.62 22.70
CA LEU A 44 -14.91 11.78 23.50
C LEU A 44 -15.35 11.36 24.91
N ASP A 45 -16.18 10.32 25.02
CA ASP A 45 -16.60 9.77 26.32
C ASP A 45 -15.42 9.10 27.07
N GLY A 46 -14.38 8.68 26.35
CA GLY A 46 -13.10 8.26 26.91
C GLY A 46 -12.19 9.41 27.34
N GLY A 47 -12.62 10.66 27.19
CA GLY A 47 -11.88 11.86 27.58
C GLY A 47 -10.87 12.38 26.55
N ALA A 48 -10.75 11.73 25.39
CA ALA A 48 -9.89 12.19 24.31
C ALA A 48 -10.57 13.28 23.46
N GLY A 49 -9.84 14.31 23.05
CA GLY A 49 -10.30 15.23 22.01
C GLY A 49 -10.33 14.52 20.64
N VAL A 50 -11.23 14.94 19.76
CA VAL A 50 -11.33 14.42 18.40
C VAL A 50 -11.20 15.56 17.39
N LEU A 51 -10.33 15.39 16.39
CA LEU A 51 -10.32 16.20 15.19
C LEU A 51 -10.84 15.36 14.02
N ASP A 52 -12.08 15.64 13.60
CA ASP A 52 -12.71 15.02 12.42
C ASP A 52 -12.24 15.73 11.15
N ILE A 53 -11.48 15.02 10.30
CA ILE A 53 -11.00 15.53 9.03
C ILE A 53 -11.91 15.16 7.84
N GLY A 54 -13.06 14.58 8.12
CA GLY A 54 -14.09 14.31 7.13
C GLY A 54 -13.76 13.16 6.15
N LEU A 55 -14.10 13.37 4.88
CA LEU A 55 -13.79 12.43 3.80
C LEU A 55 -12.31 12.53 3.43
N CYS A 56 -11.61 11.40 3.54
CA CYS A 56 -10.17 11.35 3.33
C CYS A 56 -9.71 9.96 2.91
N GLY A 57 -8.44 9.85 2.54
CA GLY A 57 -7.76 8.56 2.42
C GLY A 57 -6.96 8.20 3.66
N THR A 58 -6.49 6.96 3.69
CA THR A 58 -5.71 6.44 4.82
C THR A 58 -4.46 7.27 5.08
N GLU A 59 -3.74 7.69 4.04
CA GLU A 59 -2.51 8.47 4.18
C GLU A 59 -2.74 9.87 4.77
N GLU A 60 -3.93 10.46 4.60
CA GLU A 60 -4.27 11.75 5.21
C GLU A 60 -4.38 11.63 6.74
N ILE A 61 -4.88 10.50 7.26
CA ILE A 61 -4.84 10.21 8.71
C ILE A 61 -3.41 10.14 9.20
N TYR A 62 -2.52 9.48 8.46
CA TYR A 62 -1.10 9.43 8.83
C TYR A 62 -0.51 10.84 8.87
N PHE A 63 -0.70 11.60 7.78
CA PHE A 63 -0.20 12.98 7.69
C PHE A 63 -0.67 13.84 8.85
N GLN A 64 -1.98 13.93 9.09
CA GLN A 64 -2.54 14.77 10.15
C GLN A 64 -2.07 14.32 11.55
N THR A 65 -1.90 13.01 11.75
CA THR A 65 -1.43 12.48 13.05
C THR A 65 -0.01 12.94 13.36
N PHE A 66 0.95 12.76 12.43
CA PHE A 66 2.34 13.17 12.70
C PHE A 66 2.53 14.68 12.59
N HIS A 67 1.88 15.33 11.63
CA HIS A 67 2.03 16.76 11.39
C HIS A 67 1.52 17.60 12.55
N ARG A 68 0.39 17.22 13.15
CA ARG A 68 -0.19 17.92 14.31
C ARG A 68 0.32 17.42 15.66
N GLY A 69 1.17 16.38 15.68
CA GLY A 69 1.64 15.78 16.92
C GLY A 69 0.51 15.16 17.75
N SER A 70 -0.55 14.65 17.10
CA SER A 70 -1.69 14.03 17.76
C SER A 70 -1.30 12.73 18.47
N GLY A 71 -2.04 12.36 19.53
CA GLY A 71 -1.82 11.11 20.25
C GLY A 71 -2.16 9.85 19.45
N GLY A 72 -2.81 10.01 18.29
CA GLY A 72 -3.08 8.94 17.34
C GLY A 72 -4.09 9.31 16.27
N GLY A 73 -4.46 8.31 15.45
CA GLY A 73 -5.40 8.47 14.35
C GLY A 73 -6.22 7.23 14.07
N ILE A 74 -7.43 7.41 13.58
CA ILE A 74 -8.34 6.33 13.19
C ILE A 74 -8.90 6.63 11.80
N MET A 75 -8.64 5.75 10.85
CA MET A 75 -9.27 5.74 9.54
C MET A 75 -10.40 4.72 9.51
N VAL A 76 -11.61 5.17 9.20
CA VAL A 76 -12.76 4.28 8.98
C VAL A 76 -12.82 3.91 7.51
N THR A 77 -12.45 2.67 7.19
CA THR A 77 -12.31 2.17 5.81
C THR A 77 -12.31 0.65 5.77
N ALA A 78 -12.62 0.10 4.62
CA ALA A 78 -12.32 -1.28 4.26
C ALA A 78 -11.57 -1.38 2.92
N SER A 79 -10.90 -0.28 2.51
CA SER A 79 -10.05 -0.22 1.31
C SER A 79 -10.75 -0.82 0.08
N HIS A 80 -10.24 -1.92 -0.44
CA HIS A 80 -10.72 -2.65 -1.61
C HIS A 80 -11.61 -3.87 -1.30
N ASN A 81 -12.07 -4.00 -0.06
CA ASN A 81 -13.02 -5.08 0.30
C ASN A 81 -14.41 -4.84 -0.33
N PRO A 82 -15.28 -5.86 -0.42
CA PRO A 82 -16.66 -5.73 -0.90
C PRO A 82 -17.41 -4.56 -0.24
N MET A 83 -18.43 -4.03 -0.92
CA MET A 83 -19.12 -2.78 -0.54
C MET A 83 -19.75 -2.83 0.87
N ASP A 84 -20.24 -3.99 1.30
CA ASP A 84 -20.87 -4.25 2.59
C ASP A 84 -19.87 -4.41 3.76
N TYR A 85 -18.58 -4.46 3.46
CA TYR A 85 -17.53 -4.52 4.49
C TYR A 85 -17.15 -3.11 4.95
N ASN A 86 -16.80 -3.02 6.23
CA ASN A 86 -16.16 -1.83 6.80
C ASN A 86 -15.26 -2.21 7.97
N GLY A 87 -14.31 -1.34 8.29
CA GLY A 87 -13.31 -1.56 9.32
C GLY A 87 -12.64 -0.27 9.78
N MET A 88 -11.56 -0.42 10.53
CA MET A 88 -10.75 0.71 11.00
C MET A 88 -9.27 0.37 10.93
N LYS A 89 -8.47 1.33 10.45
CA LYS A 89 -7.01 1.34 10.60
C LYS A 89 -6.66 2.26 11.76
N LEU A 90 -5.88 1.78 12.71
CA LEU A 90 -5.54 2.48 13.94
C LEU A 90 -4.05 2.80 13.94
N VAL A 91 -3.70 4.05 14.27
CA VAL A 91 -2.32 4.45 14.51
C VAL A 91 -2.24 5.22 15.84
N ARG A 92 -1.13 5.06 16.54
CA ARG A 92 -0.78 5.87 17.72
C ARG A 92 0.08 7.07 17.30
N GLN A 93 0.56 7.83 18.26
CA GLN A 93 1.46 8.96 18.05
C GLN A 93 2.56 8.65 17.02
N ASP A 94 3.00 9.64 16.23
CA ASP A 94 3.94 9.54 15.13
C ASP A 94 3.49 8.59 14.00
N SER A 95 2.18 8.40 13.87
CA SER A 95 1.54 7.53 12.87
C SER A 95 2.04 6.09 12.91
N ARG A 96 2.49 5.62 14.08
CA ARG A 96 2.90 4.24 14.26
C ARG A 96 1.68 3.31 14.23
N PRO A 97 1.71 2.24 13.44
CA PRO A 97 0.58 1.33 13.33
C PRO A 97 0.30 0.62 14.66
N ILE A 98 -0.97 0.34 14.91
CA ILE A 98 -1.40 -0.56 15.98
C ILE A 98 -1.75 -1.90 15.34
N SER A 99 -0.88 -2.88 15.55
CA SER A 99 -1.02 -4.27 15.07
C SER A 99 -1.32 -5.23 16.24
N GLY A 100 -1.47 -6.51 15.95
CA GLY A 100 -1.64 -7.55 16.97
C GLY A 100 -0.60 -7.47 18.09
N ASP A 101 0.66 -7.28 17.70
CA ASP A 101 1.80 -7.25 18.63
C ASP A 101 2.01 -5.89 19.32
N THR A 102 1.21 -4.86 18.98
CA THR A 102 1.43 -3.48 19.43
C THR A 102 0.19 -2.82 20.02
N GLY A 103 -0.80 -3.60 20.46
CA GLY A 103 -1.96 -3.10 21.19
C GLY A 103 -3.34 -3.40 20.58
N LEU A 104 -3.42 -4.01 19.38
CA LEU A 104 -4.71 -4.27 18.74
C LEU A 104 -5.52 -5.33 19.51
N TYR A 105 -4.87 -6.36 20.05
CA TYR A 105 -5.55 -7.40 20.83
C TYR A 105 -6.03 -6.85 22.18
N GLU A 106 -5.27 -5.96 22.80
CA GLU A 106 -5.64 -5.27 24.04
C GLU A 106 -6.86 -4.35 23.83
N ILE A 107 -6.85 -3.54 22.76
CA ILE A 107 -7.99 -2.70 22.40
C ILE A 107 -9.22 -3.57 22.11
N ARG A 108 -9.04 -4.67 21.39
CA ARG A 108 -10.11 -5.62 21.12
C ARG A 108 -10.70 -6.20 22.42
N ALA A 109 -9.85 -6.67 23.33
CA ALA A 109 -10.28 -7.25 24.60
C ALA A 109 -11.08 -6.26 25.43
N LEU A 110 -10.64 -5.00 25.52
CA LEU A 110 -11.36 -3.91 26.18
C LEU A 110 -12.73 -3.65 25.52
N ALA A 111 -12.76 -3.57 24.19
CA ALA A 111 -14.01 -3.34 23.45
C ALA A 111 -15.02 -4.50 23.60
N GLU A 112 -14.55 -5.76 23.68
CA GLU A 112 -15.37 -6.94 23.91
C GLU A 112 -15.93 -6.99 25.35
N GLN A 113 -15.11 -6.63 26.34
CA GLN A 113 -15.55 -6.55 27.75
C GLN A 113 -16.61 -5.46 27.96
N ASN A 114 -16.53 -4.35 27.22
CA ASN A 114 -17.44 -3.22 27.26
C ASN A 114 -17.63 -2.65 28.70
N ILE A 115 -16.55 -2.66 29.48
CA ILE A 115 -16.49 -2.09 30.83
C ILE A 115 -15.40 -1.03 30.81
N PHE A 116 -15.81 0.24 30.89
CA PHE A 116 -14.90 1.38 30.78
C PHE A 116 -14.98 2.27 32.01
N GLN A 117 -13.85 2.88 32.35
CA GLN A 117 -13.81 3.89 33.41
C GLN A 117 -14.55 5.16 32.97
N GLU A 118 -15.43 5.68 33.85
CA GLU A 118 -16.02 6.99 33.63
C GLU A 118 -14.94 8.08 33.68
N LYS A 119 -14.99 9.00 32.74
CA LYS A 119 -14.10 10.13 32.70
C LYS A 119 -14.84 11.37 33.20
N PRO A 120 -14.21 12.19 34.07
CA PRO A 120 -14.90 13.36 34.68
C PRO A 120 -15.21 14.44 33.65
N VAL A 121 -14.49 14.47 32.53
CA VAL A 121 -14.65 15.43 31.43
C VAL A 121 -14.69 14.70 30.10
N ARG A 122 -15.74 14.95 29.35
CA ARG A 122 -15.86 14.50 27.94
C ARG A 122 -14.93 15.33 27.08
N GLY A 123 -14.27 14.68 26.13
CA GLY A 123 -13.40 15.33 25.13
C GLY A 123 -14.18 16.33 24.25
N VAL A 124 -13.45 17.11 23.47
CA VAL A 124 -14.02 18.12 22.56
C VAL A 124 -13.87 17.65 21.11
N LEU A 125 -14.96 17.75 20.34
CA LEU A 125 -14.96 17.52 18.89
C LEU A 125 -14.63 18.82 18.16
N ALA A 126 -13.59 18.80 17.34
CA ALA A 126 -13.30 19.81 16.32
C ALA A 126 -13.42 19.20 14.92
N LYS A 127 -13.61 20.04 13.91
CA LYS A 127 -13.63 19.64 12.50
C LYS A 127 -12.67 20.51 11.70
N ASP A 128 -11.89 19.87 10.84
CA ASP A 128 -10.98 20.56 9.94
C ASP A 128 -10.74 19.66 8.70
N ASP A 129 -11.39 19.96 7.61
CA ASP A 129 -11.27 19.27 6.33
C ASP A 129 -10.30 19.96 5.37
N ASN A 130 -9.52 20.93 5.85
CA ASN A 130 -8.54 21.65 5.07
C ASN A 130 -7.34 20.73 4.73
N LYS A 131 -7.11 20.54 3.44
CA LYS A 131 -6.04 19.69 2.92
C LYS A 131 -4.79 20.45 2.48
N GLN A 132 -4.73 21.77 2.68
CA GLN A 132 -3.67 22.61 2.09
C GLN A 132 -2.27 22.21 2.59
N GLU A 133 -2.09 21.99 3.88
CA GLU A 133 -0.80 21.59 4.46
C GLU A 133 -0.36 20.21 3.95
N TYR A 134 -1.30 19.27 3.81
CA TYR A 134 -1.06 17.97 3.21
C TYR A 134 -0.64 18.08 1.72
N ILE A 135 -1.33 18.88 0.92
CA ILE A 135 -0.98 19.13 -0.48
C ILE A 135 0.43 19.74 -0.59
N GLN A 136 0.77 20.71 0.25
CA GLN A 136 2.11 21.31 0.26
C GLN A 136 3.18 20.28 0.63
N HIS A 137 2.89 19.42 1.59
CA HIS A 137 3.81 18.34 1.97
C HIS A 137 4.05 17.36 0.80
N LEU A 138 2.98 16.95 0.09
CA LEU A 138 3.12 16.09 -1.09
C LEU A 138 3.96 16.74 -2.19
N LEU A 139 3.73 18.03 -2.47
CA LEU A 139 4.49 18.79 -3.48
C LEU A 139 5.97 18.96 -3.10
N SER A 140 6.33 18.88 -1.82
CA SER A 140 7.72 18.96 -1.38
C SER A 140 8.60 17.78 -1.80
N TYR A 141 8.01 16.67 -2.25
CA TYR A 141 8.74 15.50 -2.74
C TYR A 141 9.36 15.69 -4.12
N ILE A 142 8.89 16.68 -4.89
CA ILE A 142 9.26 16.90 -6.29
C ILE A 142 9.75 18.33 -6.55
N ASP A 143 10.55 18.49 -7.59
CA ASP A 143 10.85 19.80 -8.16
C ASP A 143 9.79 20.14 -9.22
N ILE A 144 8.81 20.98 -8.85
CA ILE A 144 7.72 21.39 -9.74
C ILE A 144 8.26 22.09 -11.00
N ASN A 145 9.38 22.81 -10.90
CA ASN A 145 9.96 23.52 -12.05
C ASN A 145 10.58 22.56 -13.07
N ALA A 146 10.89 21.34 -12.68
CA ALA A 146 11.41 20.31 -13.58
C ALA A 146 10.29 19.57 -14.35
N LEU A 147 9.01 19.80 -14.01
CA LEU A 147 7.91 19.10 -14.63
C LEU A 147 7.62 19.62 -16.04
N GLN A 148 7.34 18.68 -16.96
CA GLN A 148 6.83 18.94 -18.28
C GLN A 148 5.29 18.80 -18.32
N SER A 149 4.68 19.32 -19.36
CA SER A 149 3.23 19.18 -19.59
C SER A 149 2.92 17.75 -20.06
N LEU A 150 2.81 16.82 -19.12
CA LEU A 150 2.45 15.43 -19.38
C LEU A 150 0.93 15.24 -19.35
N LYS A 151 0.42 14.35 -20.20
CA LYS A 151 -0.98 13.91 -20.16
C LYS A 151 -1.09 12.68 -19.25
N VAL A 152 -1.84 12.81 -18.17
CA VAL A 152 -2.00 11.80 -17.13
C VAL A 152 -3.45 11.32 -17.09
N VAL A 153 -3.67 10.03 -17.32
CA VAL A 153 -4.94 9.37 -16.98
C VAL A 153 -4.91 9.00 -15.51
N ALA A 154 -5.90 9.45 -14.76
CA ALA A 154 -6.03 9.11 -13.33
C ALA A 154 -7.41 8.48 -13.07
N ASN A 155 -7.42 7.28 -12.52
CA ASN A 155 -8.61 6.53 -12.16
C ASN A 155 -8.75 6.44 -10.63
N ALA A 156 -9.65 7.25 -10.07
CA ALA A 156 -9.93 7.26 -8.64
C ALA A 156 -10.90 6.15 -8.18
N GLY A 157 -11.47 5.36 -9.09
CA GLY A 157 -12.36 4.23 -8.78
C GLY A 157 -13.57 4.59 -7.93
N ASN A 158 -14.08 5.84 -8.01
CA ASN A 158 -15.09 6.41 -7.12
C ASN A 158 -14.69 6.40 -5.62
N GLY A 159 -13.40 6.20 -5.33
CA GLY A 159 -12.83 6.28 -3.98
C GLY A 159 -12.47 7.71 -3.55
N CYS A 160 -11.52 7.81 -2.63
CA CYS A 160 -11.15 9.08 -2.00
C CYS A 160 -10.06 9.86 -2.76
N ALA A 161 -9.42 9.29 -3.79
CA ALA A 161 -8.28 9.91 -4.49
C ALA A 161 -8.65 11.14 -5.33
N GLY A 162 -9.85 11.16 -5.95
CA GLY A 162 -10.27 12.19 -6.89
C GLY A 162 -10.14 13.62 -6.36
N PRO A 163 -10.74 13.95 -5.19
CA PRO A 163 -10.64 15.29 -4.60
C PRO A 163 -9.20 15.74 -4.31
N VAL A 164 -8.33 14.84 -3.89
CA VAL A 164 -6.91 15.15 -3.63
C VAL A 164 -6.17 15.41 -4.93
N MET A 165 -6.42 14.61 -5.97
CA MET A 165 -5.86 14.83 -7.30
C MET A 165 -6.27 16.18 -7.88
N ASP A 166 -7.53 16.59 -7.72
CA ASP A 166 -8.01 17.90 -8.18
C ASP A 166 -7.33 19.07 -7.47
N LEU A 167 -6.97 18.91 -6.19
CA LEU A 167 -6.18 19.91 -5.46
C LEU A 167 -4.72 19.94 -5.93
N LEU A 168 -4.07 18.80 -6.06
CA LEU A 168 -2.67 18.67 -6.49
C LEU A 168 -2.46 19.26 -7.89
N THR A 169 -3.36 18.92 -8.84
CA THR A 169 -3.20 19.31 -10.24
C THR A 169 -3.33 20.80 -10.49
N ARG A 170 -3.87 21.58 -9.55
CA ARG A 170 -3.84 23.06 -9.61
C ARG A 170 -2.43 23.64 -9.53
N HIS A 171 -1.49 22.87 -8.99
CA HIS A 171 -0.10 23.27 -8.79
C HIS A 171 0.86 22.65 -9.81
N LEU A 172 0.37 21.77 -10.69
CA LEU A 172 1.21 20.97 -11.59
C LEU A 172 0.88 21.26 -13.05
N PRO A 173 1.87 21.35 -13.95
CA PRO A 173 1.65 21.60 -15.37
C PRO A 173 1.20 20.34 -16.13
N ILE A 174 0.30 19.54 -15.56
CA ILE A 174 -0.17 18.29 -16.17
C ILE A 174 -1.54 18.44 -16.81
N ASN A 175 -1.79 17.66 -17.87
CA ASN A 175 -3.09 17.57 -18.54
C ASN A 175 -3.80 16.31 -18.01
N LEU A 176 -4.75 16.50 -17.08
CA LEU A 176 -5.42 15.43 -16.36
C LEU A 176 -6.67 14.91 -17.09
N VAL A 177 -6.68 13.62 -17.39
CA VAL A 177 -7.87 12.87 -17.84
C VAL A 177 -8.44 12.11 -16.62
N ARG A 178 -9.66 12.49 -16.23
CA ARG A 178 -10.34 12.00 -15.03
C ARG A 178 -11.18 10.76 -15.34
N ILE A 179 -11.02 9.70 -14.56
CA ILE A 179 -11.81 8.46 -14.64
C ILE A 179 -12.38 8.17 -13.25
N HIS A 180 -13.68 8.03 -13.12
CA HIS A 180 -14.39 7.70 -11.87
C HIS A 180 -13.96 8.57 -10.68
N PHE A 181 -13.90 9.89 -10.88
CA PHE A 181 -13.32 10.84 -9.92
C PHE A 181 -14.26 11.19 -8.76
N GLU A 182 -15.58 11.17 -9.02
CA GLU A 182 -16.56 11.51 -8.00
C GLU A 182 -16.62 10.43 -6.91
N PRO A 183 -16.40 10.79 -5.63
CA PRO A 183 -16.51 9.86 -4.52
C PRO A 183 -17.93 9.28 -4.42
N ASP A 184 -18.06 7.95 -4.52
CA ASP A 184 -19.36 7.27 -4.45
C ASP A 184 -19.24 5.92 -3.75
N GLY A 185 -19.77 5.83 -2.53
CA GLY A 185 -19.73 4.61 -1.71
C GLY A 185 -20.57 3.45 -2.23
N SER A 186 -21.36 3.66 -3.28
CA SER A 186 -22.06 2.56 -3.98
C SER A 186 -21.16 1.84 -4.99
N PHE A 187 -19.99 2.40 -5.29
CA PHE A 187 -19.02 1.88 -6.26
C PHE A 187 -19.67 1.44 -7.59
N PRO A 188 -20.31 2.35 -8.34
CA PRO A 188 -21.10 2.00 -9.52
C PRO A 188 -20.28 1.35 -10.64
N HIS A 189 -18.95 1.45 -10.59
CA HIS A 189 -18.01 0.85 -11.55
C HIS A 189 -17.22 -0.33 -10.97
N GLY A 190 -17.71 -0.90 -9.87
CA GLY A 190 -17.03 -1.97 -9.12
C GLY A 190 -16.06 -1.45 -8.06
N ILE A 191 -15.65 -2.36 -7.17
CA ILE A 191 -14.71 -2.04 -6.10
C ILE A 191 -13.33 -1.72 -6.71
N PRO A 192 -12.73 -0.56 -6.38
CA PRO A 192 -11.44 -0.18 -6.94
C PRO A 192 -10.31 -1.05 -6.36
N ASN A 193 -9.90 -2.04 -7.13
CA ASN A 193 -8.78 -2.92 -6.83
C ASN A 193 -7.98 -3.24 -8.11
N PRO A 194 -7.05 -2.39 -8.54
CA PRO A 194 -6.26 -2.61 -9.75
C PRO A 194 -5.30 -3.81 -9.70
N LEU A 195 -5.13 -4.46 -8.54
CA LEU A 195 -4.42 -5.76 -8.49
C LEU A 195 -5.17 -6.84 -9.27
N LEU A 196 -6.49 -6.76 -9.34
CA LEU A 196 -7.30 -7.70 -10.12
C LEU A 196 -7.26 -7.31 -11.60
N PRO A 197 -6.89 -8.24 -12.51
CA PRO A 197 -6.77 -7.95 -13.94
C PRO A 197 -8.03 -7.36 -14.57
N GLU A 198 -9.21 -7.82 -14.15
CA GLU A 198 -10.51 -7.34 -14.64
C GLU A 198 -10.77 -5.85 -14.34
N ASN A 199 -10.12 -5.27 -13.34
CA ASN A 199 -10.27 -3.87 -12.97
C ASN A 199 -9.27 -2.93 -13.69
N ARG A 200 -8.39 -3.49 -14.54
CA ARG A 200 -7.34 -2.72 -15.23
C ARG A 200 -7.78 -2.10 -16.54
N ASN A 201 -8.74 -2.74 -17.23
CA ASN A 201 -9.11 -2.42 -18.63
C ASN A 201 -9.53 -0.96 -18.80
N VAL A 202 -10.34 -0.41 -17.90
CA VAL A 202 -10.84 0.97 -17.98
C VAL A 202 -9.69 1.98 -18.02
N THR A 203 -8.68 1.81 -17.17
CA THR A 203 -7.50 2.70 -17.13
C THR A 203 -6.62 2.48 -18.35
N SER A 204 -6.34 1.23 -18.72
CA SER A 204 -5.56 0.84 -19.88
C SER A 204 -6.12 1.43 -21.19
N GLU A 205 -7.41 1.24 -21.45
CA GLU A 205 -8.10 1.77 -22.62
C GLU A 205 -8.13 3.30 -22.64
N ALA A 206 -8.29 3.93 -21.48
CA ALA A 206 -8.26 5.38 -21.38
C ALA A 206 -6.87 5.95 -21.72
N VAL A 207 -5.78 5.32 -21.28
CA VAL A 207 -4.41 5.69 -21.65
C VAL A 207 -4.24 5.66 -23.16
N ILE A 208 -4.63 4.57 -23.81
CA ILE A 208 -4.52 4.40 -25.26
C ILE A 208 -5.40 5.42 -26.00
N ARG A 209 -6.67 5.54 -25.61
CA ARG A 209 -7.67 6.41 -26.25
C ARG A 209 -7.25 7.88 -26.21
N HIS A 210 -6.71 8.32 -25.09
CA HIS A 210 -6.30 9.70 -24.88
C HIS A 210 -4.83 9.96 -25.27
N GLN A 211 -4.10 8.93 -25.70
CA GLN A 211 -2.66 9.02 -25.98
C GLN A 211 -1.93 9.66 -24.78
N ALA A 212 -2.18 9.13 -23.59
CA ALA A 212 -1.60 9.66 -22.36
C ALA A 212 -0.17 9.13 -22.16
N ASP A 213 0.66 9.95 -21.50
CA ASP A 213 2.04 9.59 -21.18
C ASP A 213 2.12 8.54 -20.08
N ILE A 214 1.09 8.50 -19.22
CA ILE A 214 1.00 7.58 -18.07
C ILE A 214 -0.44 7.42 -17.62
N GLY A 215 -0.78 6.23 -17.12
CA GLY A 215 -2.01 5.95 -16.39
C GLY A 215 -1.73 5.64 -14.92
N ILE A 216 -2.60 6.12 -14.04
CA ILE A 216 -2.52 5.93 -12.59
C ILE A 216 -3.87 5.47 -12.08
N ALA A 217 -3.88 4.53 -11.16
CA ALA A 217 -5.09 4.11 -10.47
C ALA A 217 -4.82 3.87 -8.97
N TRP A 218 -5.85 3.99 -8.15
CA TRP A 218 -5.78 3.77 -6.71
C TRP A 218 -6.85 2.78 -6.26
N ASP A 219 -6.68 2.25 -5.06
CA ASP A 219 -7.74 1.58 -4.33
C ASP A 219 -8.63 2.57 -3.57
N GLY A 220 -9.64 2.08 -2.83
CA GLY A 220 -10.72 2.92 -2.31
C GLY A 220 -10.28 4.02 -1.34
N ASP A 221 -9.29 3.76 -0.51
CA ASP A 221 -8.72 4.69 0.46
C ASP A 221 -7.31 5.19 0.09
N PHE A 222 -6.91 4.95 -1.16
CA PHE A 222 -5.73 5.40 -1.88
C PHE A 222 -4.39 5.32 -1.12
N ASP A 223 -4.21 4.30 -0.31
CA ASP A 223 -2.90 4.02 0.27
C ASP A 223 -1.99 3.20 -0.67
N ARG A 224 -2.51 2.80 -1.84
CA ARG A 224 -1.79 2.12 -2.91
C ARG A 224 -1.94 2.85 -4.23
N CYS A 225 -0.84 2.86 -5.02
CA CYS A 225 -0.76 3.51 -6.32
C CYS A 225 -0.32 2.51 -7.40
N PHE A 226 -1.10 2.41 -8.46
CA PHE A 226 -0.88 1.49 -9.58
C PHE A 226 -0.63 2.26 -10.86
N PHE A 227 0.25 1.73 -11.71
CA PHE A 227 0.74 2.42 -12.88
C PHE A 227 0.48 1.65 -14.16
N PHE A 228 0.21 2.43 -15.22
CA PHE A 228 0.09 1.96 -16.59
C PHE A 228 1.03 2.81 -17.45
N ASP A 229 1.80 2.16 -18.32
CA ASP A 229 2.65 2.89 -19.26
C ASP A 229 1.86 3.54 -20.40
N GLU A 230 2.53 4.30 -21.24
CA GLU A 230 1.93 4.99 -22.39
C GLU A 230 1.31 4.06 -23.45
N LYS A 231 1.58 2.75 -23.35
CA LYS A 231 0.97 1.70 -24.19
C LYS A 231 -0.26 1.08 -23.51
N GLY A 232 -0.65 1.57 -22.32
CA GLY A 232 -1.75 1.05 -21.53
C GLY A 232 -1.42 -0.27 -20.81
N ARG A 233 -0.15 -0.69 -20.75
CA ARG A 233 0.25 -1.90 -20.02
C ARG A 233 0.32 -1.62 -18.53
N PHE A 234 -0.31 -2.46 -17.73
CA PHE A 234 -0.14 -2.45 -16.28
C PHE A 234 1.30 -2.81 -15.90
N ILE A 235 1.89 -2.04 -14.98
CA ILE A 235 3.23 -2.29 -14.48
C ILE A 235 3.14 -2.99 -13.12
N GLU A 236 3.70 -4.18 -13.03
CA GLU A 236 3.73 -4.92 -11.77
C GLU A 236 4.52 -4.14 -10.70
N GLY A 237 3.98 -4.11 -9.46
CA GLY A 237 4.58 -3.39 -8.34
C GLY A 237 6.04 -3.75 -8.09
N TYR A 238 6.45 -4.97 -8.41
CA TYR A 238 7.83 -5.43 -8.35
C TYR A 238 8.83 -4.52 -9.09
N TYR A 239 8.50 -4.11 -10.32
CA TYR A 239 9.36 -3.23 -11.10
C TYR A 239 9.30 -1.79 -10.59
N LEU A 240 8.13 -1.36 -10.12
CA LEU A 240 7.93 -0.04 -9.57
C LEU A 240 8.71 0.18 -8.27
N VAL A 241 8.80 -0.83 -7.40
CA VAL A 241 9.62 -0.76 -6.18
C VAL A 241 11.09 -0.47 -6.53
N GLY A 242 11.64 -1.17 -7.54
CA GLY A 242 13.00 -0.90 -8.01
C GLY A 242 13.16 0.50 -8.60
N LEU A 243 12.22 0.94 -9.46
CA LEU A 243 12.26 2.28 -10.06
C LEU A 243 12.13 3.40 -9.02
N MET A 244 11.25 3.25 -8.01
CA MET A 244 11.16 4.18 -6.88
C MET A 244 12.45 4.25 -6.08
N ALA A 245 13.05 3.09 -5.80
CA ALA A 245 14.33 3.03 -5.10
C ALA A 245 15.43 3.78 -5.87
N GLU A 246 15.50 3.61 -7.19
CA GLU A 246 16.42 4.34 -8.06
C GLU A 246 16.24 5.86 -7.96
N VAL A 247 14.99 6.35 -8.12
CA VAL A 247 14.65 7.78 -8.06
C VAL A 247 15.04 8.39 -6.70
N LEU A 248 14.80 7.67 -5.62
CA LEU A 248 15.07 8.18 -4.27
C LEU A 248 16.55 8.10 -3.91
N LEU A 249 17.28 7.08 -4.39
CA LEU A 249 18.73 6.98 -4.20
C LEU A 249 19.50 8.06 -4.98
N GLU A 250 18.98 8.56 -6.10
CA GLU A 250 19.56 9.74 -6.77
C GLU A 250 19.48 11.00 -5.89
N LYS A 251 18.43 11.12 -5.06
CA LYS A 251 18.28 12.23 -4.09
C LYS A 251 19.05 11.98 -2.78
N THR A 252 19.23 10.71 -2.38
CA THR A 252 19.87 10.33 -1.11
C THR A 252 20.77 9.10 -1.30
N PRO A 253 21.97 9.26 -1.86
CA PRO A 253 22.92 8.17 -2.09
C PRO A 253 23.29 7.42 -0.80
N GLY A 254 23.49 6.10 -0.90
CA GLY A 254 23.90 5.26 0.23
C GLY A 254 22.80 4.85 1.19
N ALA A 255 21.56 5.30 0.97
CA ALA A 255 20.48 5.04 1.89
C ALA A 255 19.97 3.58 1.84
N GLY A 256 19.33 3.15 2.95
CA GLY A 256 18.62 1.85 3.04
C GLY A 256 17.29 1.88 2.30
N ILE A 257 17.00 0.78 1.60
CA ILE A 257 15.74 0.54 0.89
C ILE A 257 15.15 -0.78 1.39
N ILE A 258 13.94 -0.72 1.94
CA ILE A 258 13.22 -1.93 2.37
C ILE A 258 12.44 -2.52 1.19
N HIS A 259 12.51 -3.84 1.06
CA HIS A 259 11.68 -4.59 0.10
C HIS A 259 11.10 -5.85 0.74
N ASP A 260 10.01 -6.35 0.19
CA ASP A 260 9.42 -7.62 0.61
C ASP A 260 10.16 -8.83 0.00
N PRO A 261 9.98 -10.05 0.55
CA PRO A 261 10.74 -11.22 0.11
C PRO A 261 10.13 -11.96 -1.08
N ARG A 262 8.98 -11.53 -1.60
CA ARG A 262 8.26 -12.25 -2.67
C ARG A 262 9.02 -12.27 -3.97
N LEU A 263 9.44 -11.09 -4.45
CA LEU A 263 10.27 -10.88 -5.64
C LEU A 263 11.35 -9.86 -5.28
N THR A 264 12.63 -10.20 -5.47
CA THR A 264 13.71 -9.43 -4.83
C THR A 264 14.81 -8.98 -5.79
N TRP A 265 15.11 -9.76 -6.83
CA TRP A 265 16.33 -9.57 -7.62
C TRP A 265 16.38 -8.24 -8.36
N ASN A 266 15.26 -7.79 -8.96
CA ASN A 266 15.21 -6.48 -9.61
C ASN A 266 15.52 -5.34 -8.64
N THR A 267 14.92 -5.37 -7.46
CA THR A 267 15.11 -4.32 -6.45
C THR A 267 16.53 -4.35 -5.89
N ILE A 268 17.05 -5.53 -5.54
CA ILE A 268 18.43 -5.69 -5.03
C ILE A 268 19.44 -5.20 -6.05
N ASP A 269 19.27 -5.57 -7.33
CA ASP A 269 20.18 -5.18 -8.41
C ASP A 269 20.21 -3.66 -8.58
N LEU A 270 19.05 -3.00 -8.73
CA LEU A 270 18.96 -1.55 -8.87
C LEU A 270 19.50 -0.79 -7.65
N VAL A 271 19.12 -1.21 -6.45
CA VAL A 271 19.58 -0.58 -5.21
C VAL A 271 21.09 -0.68 -5.08
N THR A 272 21.67 -1.85 -5.37
CA THR A 272 23.12 -2.06 -5.32
C THR A 272 23.86 -1.24 -6.39
N GLN A 273 23.36 -1.23 -7.64
CA GLN A 273 23.94 -0.42 -8.73
C GLN A 273 23.95 1.08 -8.41
N LYS A 274 22.93 1.57 -7.68
CA LYS A 274 22.84 2.98 -7.24
C LYS A 274 23.57 3.26 -5.92
N GLY A 275 24.32 2.28 -5.40
CA GLY A 275 25.10 2.41 -4.18
C GLY A 275 24.27 2.48 -2.89
N GLY A 276 23.01 2.06 -2.93
CA GLY A 276 22.14 1.93 -1.76
C GLY A 276 22.30 0.59 -1.06
N VAL A 277 21.59 0.40 0.05
CA VAL A 277 21.58 -0.83 0.85
C VAL A 277 20.23 -1.50 0.75
N PRO A 278 20.08 -2.64 0.04
CA PRO A 278 18.82 -3.39 0.01
C PRO A 278 18.62 -4.15 1.33
N ILE A 279 17.45 -4.01 1.92
CA ILE A 279 17.11 -4.60 3.22
C ILE A 279 15.79 -5.33 3.09
N GLN A 280 15.80 -6.64 3.30
CA GLN A 280 14.59 -7.45 3.26
C GLN A 280 13.79 -7.33 4.56
N SER A 281 12.47 -7.25 4.43
CA SER A 281 11.52 -7.26 5.54
C SER A 281 10.42 -8.27 5.29
N LYS A 282 9.79 -8.75 6.36
CA LYS A 282 8.53 -9.48 6.27
C LYS A 282 7.46 -8.59 5.61
N THR A 283 6.60 -9.19 4.78
CA THR A 283 5.47 -8.52 4.12
C THR A 283 4.45 -8.00 5.13
N GLY A 284 3.90 -6.84 4.85
CA GLY A 284 2.83 -6.22 5.63
C GLY A 284 3.23 -4.88 6.23
N HIS A 285 2.30 -3.93 6.13
CA HIS A 285 2.55 -2.51 6.42
C HIS A 285 3.14 -2.24 7.82
N ALA A 286 2.73 -3.01 8.84
CA ALA A 286 3.26 -2.83 10.19
C ALA A 286 4.74 -3.23 10.29
N PHE A 287 5.12 -4.37 9.69
CA PHE A 287 6.49 -4.87 9.71
C PHE A 287 7.43 -3.95 8.90
N ILE A 288 7.01 -3.52 7.73
CA ILE A 288 7.81 -2.64 6.87
C ILE A 288 8.02 -1.28 7.54
N LYS A 289 6.97 -0.67 8.09
CA LYS A 289 7.05 0.61 8.81
C LYS A 289 8.01 0.55 9.99
N GLU A 290 7.95 -0.50 10.80
CA GLU A 290 8.89 -0.65 11.93
C GLU A 290 10.31 -0.99 11.46
N ARG A 291 10.48 -1.83 10.43
CA ARG A 291 11.80 -2.11 9.86
C ARG A 291 12.44 -0.85 9.28
N MET A 292 11.68 -0.02 8.58
CA MET A 292 12.16 1.27 8.08
C MET A 292 12.64 2.20 9.20
N ARG A 293 11.91 2.26 10.32
CA ARG A 293 12.30 3.06 11.49
C ARG A 293 13.59 2.55 12.13
N CYS A 294 13.72 1.24 12.31
CA CYS A 294 14.91 0.62 12.88
C CYS A 294 16.16 0.87 12.03
N GLU A 295 16.03 0.79 10.71
CA GLU A 295 17.14 0.93 9.77
C GLU A 295 17.32 2.39 9.28
N ASN A 296 16.45 3.29 9.68
CA ASN A 296 16.36 4.65 9.11
C ASN A 296 16.32 4.66 7.57
N ALA A 297 15.64 3.66 6.99
CA ALA A 297 15.52 3.50 5.54
C ALA A 297 14.67 4.62 4.95
N ILE A 298 15.08 5.16 3.79
CA ILE A 298 14.38 6.30 3.16
C ILE A 298 13.09 5.88 2.46
N TYR A 299 13.03 4.62 2.03
CA TYR A 299 11.93 4.07 1.27
C TYR A 299 11.74 2.60 1.59
N GLY A 300 10.50 2.17 1.53
CA GLY A 300 10.10 0.76 1.52
C GLY A 300 9.05 0.52 0.45
N GLY A 301 9.06 -0.65 -0.18
CA GLY A 301 8.09 -1.00 -1.20
C GLY A 301 7.63 -2.44 -1.14
N GLU A 302 6.36 -2.65 -1.44
CA GLU A 302 5.75 -3.97 -1.63
C GLU A 302 5.27 -4.14 -3.07
N MET A 303 5.37 -5.35 -3.60
CA MET A 303 4.79 -5.64 -4.90
C MET A 303 3.26 -5.49 -4.96
N SER A 304 2.59 -5.37 -3.82
CA SER A 304 1.17 -5.05 -3.68
C SER A 304 0.83 -3.56 -3.85
N ALA A 305 1.80 -2.75 -4.31
CA ALA A 305 1.69 -1.32 -4.58
C ALA A 305 1.58 -0.42 -3.34
N HIS A 306 1.98 -0.90 -2.16
CA HIS A 306 2.27 -0.04 -1.02
C HIS A 306 3.69 0.52 -1.15
N HIS A 307 3.83 1.84 -1.00
CA HIS A 307 5.08 2.58 -1.06
C HIS A 307 5.23 3.44 0.19
N TYR A 308 6.26 3.20 0.98
CA TYR A 308 6.50 3.81 2.29
C TYR A 308 7.65 4.79 2.22
N PHE A 309 7.52 5.94 2.89
CA PHE A 309 8.51 7.01 2.82
C PHE A 309 8.91 7.47 4.22
N ARG A 310 10.23 7.56 4.48
CA ARG A 310 10.76 8.03 5.77
C ARG A 310 10.19 9.40 6.13
N ASP A 311 10.23 10.32 5.18
CA ASP A 311 9.83 11.71 5.40
C ASP A 311 8.29 11.88 5.42
N PHE A 312 7.56 10.77 5.24
CA PHE A 312 6.13 10.61 5.52
C PHE A 312 5.88 9.78 6.78
N ALA A 313 6.69 10.00 7.82
CA ALA A 313 6.66 9.24 9.08
C ALA A 313 6.74 7.72 8.88
N TYR A 314 7.48 7.27 7.86
CA TYR A 314 7.61 5.86 7.46
C TYR A 314 6.29 5.19 7.06
N CYS A 315 5.27 5.99 6.74
CA CYS A 315 3.97 5.50 6.30
C CYS A 315 3.88 5.35 4.79
N ASP A 316 2.91 4.55 4.36
CA ASP A 316 2.55 4.36 2.97
C ASP A 316 1.77 5.56 2.44
N SER A 317 1.98 5.84 1.16
CA SER A 317 1.28 6.87 0.39
C SER A 317 1.01 6.38 -1.02
N GLY A 318 -0.21 6.59 -1.51
CA GLY A 318 -0.55 6.41 -2.92
C GLY A 318 -0.37 7.69 -3.73
N MET A 319 -0.18 8.85 -3.07
CA MET A 319 0.01 10.13 -3.78
C MET A 319 1.48 10.45 -4.09
N ILE A 320 2.42 10.09 -3.24
CA ILE A 320 3.85 10.37 -3.47
C ILE A 320 4.42 9.61 -4.68
N PRO A 321 4.11 8.31 -4.91
CA PRO A 321 4.73 7.55 -5.99
C PRO A 321 4.52 8.14 -7.37
N TRP A 322 3.30 8.54 -7.71
CA TRP A 322 3.02 9.08 -9.03
C TRP A 322 3.66 10.46 -9.26
N LEU A 323 3.79 11.29 -8.23
CA LEU A 323 4.51 12.56 -8.31
C LEU A 323 5.98 12.32 -8.67
N LEU A 324 6.63 11.37 -8.02
CA LEU A 324 8.02 11.00 -8.29
C LEU A 324 8.21 10.43 -9.71
N ILE A 325 7.28 9.60 -10.19
CA ILE A 325 7.33 9.07 -11.57
C ILE A 325 7.12 10.18 -12.59
N VAL A 326 6.15 11.07 -12.40
CA VAL A 326 5.92 12.22 -13.30
C VAL A 326 7.14 13.14 -13.33
N GLU A 327 7.80 13.39 -12.21
CA GLU A 327 9.08 14.11 -12.16
C GLU A 327 10.17 13.35 -12.95
N ARG A 328 10.27 12.04 -12.79
CA ARG A 328 11.24 11.22 -13.52
C ARG A 328 11.02 11.24 -15.04
N LEU A 329 9.77 11.05 -15.48
CA LEU A 329 9.38 11.15 -16.89
C LEU A 329 9.75 12.51 -17.47
N SER A 330 9.45 13.58 -16.74
CA SER A 330 9.74 14.95 -17.16
C SER A 330 11.24 15.21 -17.28
N LYS A 331 12.05 14.78 -16.33
CA LYS A 331 13.51 14.99 -16.31
C LYS A 331 14.23 14.20 -17.40
N THR A 332 13.77 12.98 -17.68
CA THR A 332 14.47 12.08 -18.62
C THR A 332 13.95 12.21 -20.04
N GLY A 333 12.70 12.63 -20.21
CA GLY A 333 11.99 12.58 -21.52
C GLY A 333 11.75 11.16 -22.04
N GLN A 334 11.98 10.12 -21.21
CA GLN A 334 11.80 8.74 -21.60
C GLN A 334 10.41 8.24 -21.18
N PRO A 335 9.71 7.49 -22.03
CA PRO A 335 8.46 6.84 -21.69
C PRO A 335 8.64 5.81 -20.54
N LEU A 336 7.58 5.59 -19.75
CA LEU A 336 7.62 4.63 -18.65
C LEU A 336 7.92 3.21 -19.15
N SER A 337 7.39 2.83 -20.31
CA SER A 337 7.68 1.52 -20.91
C SER A 337 9.18 1.28 -21.13
N VAL A 338 9.92 2.31 -21.55
CA VAL A 338 11.37 2.19 -21.77
C VAL A 338 12.11 1.95 -20.45
N MET A 339 11.70 2.62 -19.38
CA MET A 339 12.32 2.47 -18.06
C MET A 339 12.13 1.06 -17.48
N VAL A 340 10.98 0.43 -17.74
CA VAL A 340 10.64 -0.87 -17.14
C VAL A 340 10.94 -2.06 -18.06
N ASP A 341 10.93 -1.90 -19.39
CA ASP A 341 11.13 -3.02 -20.36
C ASP A 341 12.50 -3.70 -20.21
N GLU A 342 13.56 -2.95 -19.90
CA GLU A 342 14.88 -3.53 -19.63
C GLU A 342 14.85 -4.41 -18.38
N ARG A 343 14.19 -3.92 -17.33
CA ARG A 343 14.07 -4.63 -16.05
C ARG A 343 13.20 -5.87 -16.18
N MET A 344 12.10 -5.79 -16.94
CA MET A 344 11.22 -6.93 -17.24
C MET A 344 11.98 -8.02 -18.00
N ARG A 345 12.85 -7.64 -18.92
CA ARG A 345 13.71 -8.61 -19.64
C ARG A 345 14.81 -9.19 -18.76
N ALA A 346 15.42 -8.38 -17.88
CA ALA A 346 16.48 -8.84 -17.00
C ALA A 346 15.97 -9.75 -15.87
N PHE A 347 14.77 -9.49 -15.38
CA PHE A 347 14.15 -10.19 -14.26
C PHE A 347 12.68 -10.51 -14.56
N PRO A 348 12.39 -11.43 -15.49
CA PRO A 348 11.01 -11.87 -15.72
C PRO A 348 10.39 -12.43 -14.43
N CYS A 349 9.12 -12.11 -14.17
CA CYS A 349 8.40 -12.61 -13.01
C CYS A 349 7.00 -13.10 -13.33
N SER A 350 6.48 -14.00 -12.49
CA SER A 350 5.15 -14.59 -12.67
C SER A 350 4.00 -13.68 -12.24
N GLY A 351 4.29 -12.58 -11.53
CA GLY A 351 3.28 -11.97 -10.68
C GLY A 351 2.88 -12.90 -9.52
N GLU A 352 1.81 -12.59 -8.81
CA GLU A 352 1.28 -13.43 -7.72
C GLU A 352 0.28 -14.45 -8.29
N ILE A 353 0.50 -15.73 -8.03
CA ILE A 353 -0.37 -16.84 -8.43
C ILE A 353 -1.00 -17.44 -7.18
N ASN A 354 -2.33 -17.48 -7.11
CA ASN A 354 -3.07 -17.95 -5.97
C ASN A 354 -3.58 -19.39 -6.17
N PHE A 355 -3.43 -20.23 -5.13
CA PHE A 355 -3.96 -21.59 -5.08
C PHE A 355 -4.89 -21.71 -3.87
N VAL A 356 -6.12 -22.21 -4.10
CA VAL A 356 -7.00 -22.64 -3.01
C VAL A 356 -6.53 -24.02 -2.54
N VAL A 357 -6.20 -24.15 -1.27
CA VAL A 357 -5.59 -25.36 -0.73
C VAL A 357 -6.17 -25.71 0.65
N ASP A 358 -6.37 -27.00 0.92
CA ASP A 358 -6.92 -27.46 2.19
C ASP A 358 -5.86 -27.58 3.31
N ASN A 359 -4.60 -27.87 2.95
CA ASN A 359 -3.53 -28.08 3.92
C ASN A 359 -2.21 -27.48 3.43
N THR A 360 -2.01 -26.22 3.76
CA THR A 360 -0.82 -25.45 3.40
C THR A 360 0.47 -26.08 3.92
N GLY A 361 0.48 -26.58 5.17
CA GLY A 361 1.67 -27.17 5.79
C GLY A 361 2.15 -28.43 5.07
N ALA A 362 1.22 -29.30 4.63
CA ALA A 362 1.57 -30.49 3.87
C ALA A 362 2.17 -30.15 2.50
N ILE A 363 1.64 -29.09 1.84
CA ILE A 363 2.16 -28.63 0.55
C ILE A 363 3.55 -28.01 0.71
N LEU A 364 3.77 -27.16 1.70
CA LEU A 364 5.08 -26.58 1.97
C LEU A 364 6.13 -27.65 2.24
N ASN A 365 5.79 -28.69 3.00
CA ASN A 365 6.70 -29.83 3.23
C ASN A 365 6.97 -30.62 1.94
N ARG A 366 5.96 -30.82 1.09
CA ARG A 366 6.10 -31.47 -0.20
C ARG A 366 7.07 -30.70 -1.13
N ILE A 367 6.90 -29.39 -1.23
CA ILE A 367 7.78 -28.49 -2.00
C ILE A 367 9.22 -28.57 -1.46
N ARG A 368 9.39 -28.50 -0.13
CA ARG A 368 10.71 -28.59 0.50
C ARG A 368 11.42 -29.92 0.14
N ASN A 369 10.70 -31.04 0.23
CA ASN A 369 11.25 -32.34 -0.10
C ASN A 369 11.56 -32.51 -1.60
N TYR A 370 10.70 -31.96 -2.46
CA TYR A 370 10.88 -32.03 -3.91
C TYR A 370 12.17 -31.32 -4.37
N PHE A 371 12.42 -30.11 -3.87
CA PHE A 371 13.60 -29.33 -4.26
C PHE A 371 14.83 -29.56 -3.38
N ALA A 372 14.77 -30.47 -2.39
CA ALA A 372 15.89 -30.73 -1.46
C ALA A 372 17.17 -31.17 -2.18
N ALA A 373 17.06 -31.97 -3.24
CA ALA A 373 18.20 -32.48 -4.01
C ALA A 373 18.95 -31.40 -4.80
N ASP A 374 18.28 -30.27 -5.10
CA ASP A 374 18.86 -29.15 -5.85
C ASP A 374 19.64 -28.18 -4.94
N HIS A 375 19.64 -28.40 -3.62
CA HIS A 375 20.34 -27.63 -2.60
C HIS A 375 20.11 -26.10 -2.70
N PRO A 376 18.84 -25.61 -2.74
CA PRO A 376 18.56 -24.18 -2.79
C PRO A 376 18.94 -23.48 -1.48
N ASP A 377 19.26 -22.19 -1.58
CA ASP A 377 19.22 -21.33 -0.40
C ASP A 377 17.76 -21.13 0.03
N ILE A 378 17.45 -21.38 1.29
CA ILE A 378 16.11 -21.27 1.84
C ILE A 378 16.04 -20.12 2.84
N ASP A 379 15.09 -19.22 2.62
CA ASP A 379 14.77 -18.13 3.52
C ASP A 379 13.30 -18.25 4.00
N GLU A 380 13.10 -18.14 5.31
CA GLU A 380 11.81 -18.28 5.98
C GLU A 380 11.30 -16.95 6.58
N THR A 381 11.80 -15.82 6.10
CA THR A 381 11.39 -14.50 6.60
C THR A 381 9.88 -14.30 6.45
N ASP A 382 9.27 -14.71 5.31
CA ASP A 382 7.83 -14.68 5.09
C ASP A 382 7.41 -15.84 4.16
N GLY A 383 6.93 -16.92 4.75
CA GLY A 383 6.69 -18.17 4.04
C GLY A 383 8.00 -18.91 3.75
N LEU A 384 8.09 -19.53 2.57
CA LEU A 384 9.29 -20.22 2.09
C LEU A 384 9.77 -19.58 0.79
N SER A 385 10.97 -19.03 0.80
CA SER A 385 11.69 -18.60 -0.39
C SER A 385 12.79 -19.61 -0.72
N PHE A 386 12.82 -20.04 -1.97
CA PHE A 386 13.87 -20.93 -2.51
C PHE A 386 14.64 -20.17 -3.56
N THR A 387 15.96 -20.08 -3.39
CA THR A 387 16.84 -19.39 -4.35
C THR A 387 17.82 -20.36 -4.98
N PHE A 388 17.83 -20.39 -6.30
CA PHE A 388 18.74 -21.14 -7.15
C PHE A 388 19.58 -20.15 -7.99
N PRO A 389 20.63 -20.58 -8.68
CA PRO A 389 21.49 -19.67 -9.43
C PRO A 389 20.77 -18.83 -10.53
N ALA A 390 19.78 -19.42 -11.22
CA ALA A 390 19.09 -18.81 -12.36
C ALA A 390 17.63 -18.40 -12.09
N TRP A 391 17.04 -18.81 -10.97
CA TRP A 391 15.65 -18.55 -10.62
C TRP A 391 15.42 -18.62 -9.12
N ARG A 392 14.32 -18.04 -8.66
CA ARG A 392 13.85 -18.18 -7.29
C ARG A 392 12.33 -18.13 -7.24
N PHE A 393 11.77 -18.62 -6.13
CA PHE A 393 10.37 -18.45 -5.85
C PHE A 393 10.12 -18.23 -4.35
N ASN A 394 9.01 -17.59 -4.05
CA ASN A 394 8.45 -17.49 -2.71
C ASN A 394 7.07 -18.14 -2.69
N LEU A 395 6.81 -18.91 -1.66
CA LEU A 395 5.55 -19.59 -1.42
C LEU A 395 5.08 -19.29 0.00
N ARG A 396 3.95 -18.60 0.15
CA ARG A 396 3.44 -18.20 1.46
C ARG A 396 1.94 -18.44 1.62
N SER A 397 1.51 -18.70 2.84
CA SER A 397 0.10 -18.75 3.20
C SER A 397 -0.49 -17.36 3.28
N SER A 398 -1.76 -17.19 2.85
CA SER A 398 -2.53 -16.02 3.23
C SER A 398 -2.88 -16.08 4.72
N ASN A 399 -2.84 -14.93 5.41
CA ASN A 399 -3.24 -14.85 6.81
C ASN A 399 -4.77 -14.78 6.99
N THR A 400 -5.50 -14.46 5.94
CA THR A 400 -6.94 -14.16 5.99
C THR A 400 -7.81 -15.12 5.19
N GLU A 401 -7.22 -15.89 4.27
CA GLU A 401 -7.92 -16.76 3.33
C GLU A 401 -7.20 -18.12 3.22
N PRO A 402 -7.89 -19.21 2.87
CA PRO A 402 -7.28 -20.52 2.66
C PRO A 402 -6.54 -20.57 1.32
N LEU A 403 -5.59 -19.65 1.13
CA LEU A 403 -4.83 -19.48 -0.09
C LEU A 403 -3.33 -19.67 0.16
N LEU A 404 -2.70 -20.33 -0.80
CA LEU A 404 -1.25 -20.38 -0.94
C LEU A 404 -0.86 -19.50 -2.13
N ARG A 405 0.08 -18.59 -1.94
CA ARG A 405 0.51 -17.58 -2.89
C ARG A 405 1.91 -17.88 -3.38
N LEU A 406 2.06 -17.98 -4.69
CA LEU A 406 3.33 -18.25 -5.36
C LEU A 406 3.79 -17.03 -6.14
N ASN A 407 5.06 -16.67 -6.00
CA ASN A 407 5.77 -15.70 -6.82
C ASN A 407 7.06 -16.33 -7.33
N VAL A 408 7.32 -16.26 -8.63
CA VAL A 408 8.52 -16.81 -9.28
C VAL A 408 9.21 -15.72 -10.08
N GLU A 409 10.54 -15.68 -10.05
CA GLU A 409 11.36 -14.82 -10.90
C GLU A 409 12.56 -15.57 -11.46
N THR A 410 13.02 -15.16 -12.65
CA THR A 410 14.18 -15.72 -13.33
C THR A 410 15.16 -14.63 -13.76
N ARG A 411 16.36 -15.03 -14.19
CA ARG A 411 17.34 -14.13 -14.81
C ARG A 411 17.24 -14.25 -16.33
N ALA A 412 16.69 -13.20 -16.97
CA ALA A 412 16.63 -12.98 -18.41
C ALA A 412 16.03 -14.13 -19.25
N ASP A 413 15.16 -14.98 -18.66
CA ASP A 413 14.59 -16.15 -19.36
C ASP A 413 13.10 -16.35 -19.00
N GLU A 414 12.22 -15.86 -19.89
CA GLU A 414 10.76 -16.02 -19.75
C GLU A 414 10.29 -17.46 -20.06
N VAL A 415 10.99 -18.22 -20.90
CA VAL A 415 10.62 -19.61 -21.19
C VAL A 415 10.88 -20.44 -19.94
N TYR A 416 12.05 -20.27 -19.37
CA TYR A 416 12.44 -20.92 -18.13
C TYR A 416 11.50 -20.55 -16.97
N LEU A 417 11.06 -19.27 -16.88
CA LEU A 417 10.05 -18.84 -15.90
C LEU A 417 8.77 -19.66 -16.03
N ARG A 418 8.23 -19.80 -17.25
CA ARG A 418 6.99 -20.57 -17.49
C ARG A 418 7.16 -22.04 -17.12
N ASP A 419 8.31 -22.63 -17.45
CA ASP A 419 8.61 -24.03 -17.10
C ASP A 419 8.66 -24.23 -15.58
N ARG A 420 9.34 -23.34 -14.84
CA ARG A 420 9.42 -23.40 -13.37
C ARG A 420 8.06 -23.19 -12.71
N VAL A 421 7.27 -22.25 -13.19
CA VAL A 421 5.87 -22.06 -12.72
C VAL A 421 5.05 -23.33 -12.96
N SER A 422 5.15 -23.94 -14.14
CA SER A 422 4.42 -25.17 -14.45
C SER A 422 4.85 -26.35 -13.54
N GLU A 423 6.15 -26.49 -13.29
CA GLU A 423 6.69 -27.51 -12.39
C GLU A 423 6.16 -27.34 -10.95
N ILE A 424 6.28 -26.13 -10.40
CA ILE A 424 5.80 -25.85 -9.03
C ILE A 424 4.30 -26.12 -8.93
N LYS A 425 3.50 -25.73 -9.92
CA LYS A 425 2.06 -26.04 -9.96
C LYS A 425 1.78 -27.53 -9.85
N LYS A 426 2.47 -28.35 -10.62
CA LYS A 426 2.33 -29.83 -10.56
C LYS A 426 2.67 -30.36 -9.17
N VAL A 427 3.74 -29.86 -8.55
CA VAL A 427 4.11 -30.27 -7.19
C VAL A 427 3.06 -29.84 -6.17
N ILE A 428 2.50 -28.63 -6.26
CA ILE A 428 1.40 -28.17 -5.40
C ILE A 428 0.18 -29.08 -5.53
N GLU A 429 -0.18 -29.46 -6.75
CA GLU A 429 -1.32 -30.33 -7.08
C GLU A 429 -1.08 -31.82 -6.77
N GLY A 430 0.17 -32.22 -6.53
CA GLY A 430 0.54 -33.61 -6.30
C GLY A 430 0.64 -34.46 -7.56
N ASN A 431 0.83 -33.84 -8.72
CA ASN A 431 0.86 -34.41 -10.06
C ASN A 431 2.31 -34.53 -10.62
N PHE A 432 3.26 -35.06 -9.87
CA PHE A 432 4.68 -35.14 -10.22
C PHE A 432 5.25 -36.56 -10.14
#